data_72f0fd7f4ef8882d8bacce21d0e05286
#
_entry.id   72f0fd7f4ef8882d8bacce21d0e05286
#
_cell.length_a   1.000
_cell.length_b   1.000
_cell.length_c   1.000
_cell.angle_alpha   90.00
_cell.angle_beta   90.00
_cell.angle_gamma   90.00
#
_symmetry.space_group_name_H-M   'P 1'
#
loop_
_entity.id
_entity.type
_entity.pdbx_description
1 polymer ?
#
loop_
_entity_poly.entity_id
_entity_poly.type
_entity_poly.pdbx_seq_one_letter_code
_entity_poly.pdbx_strand_id
1 'polypeptide(L)'
;VFMHPLETRDVSAASIIRECTARGNGVHTADGVGVWLDTPMIELKGGEGTIEARIPAMMRMFGKYGIDIRKEPILVYPTLHYQNGGLDITSDGMTGVENLYAAGEVVGGIHGRNRLMGNSLLDVIVFGRNAGKFASEKSKSVEVGKLTLEHIEKFSKELSDAGIETSVQSPKLLPTYTHGNPNIEKAPF
;
A
#
# COMPACT_ATOMS: atom_id res chain seq x y z
N VAL A 1 8.28 15.96 -21.25
CA VAL A 1 7.43 15.60 -22.37
C VAL A 1 7.33 14.08 -22.40
N PHE A 2 6.14 13.53 -22.22
CA PHE A 2 5.94 12.09 -22.31
C PHE A 2 6.02 11.69 -23.79
N MET A 3 6.88 10.74 -24.10
CA MET A 3 7.01 10.24 -25.47
C MET A 3 5.94 9.20 -25.82
N HIS A 4 5.31 8.60 -24.80
CA HIS A 4 4.29 7.57 -24.97
C HIS A 4 3.06 7.86 -24.11
N PRO A 5 1.85 7.67 -24.62
CA PRO A 5 0.61 7.85 -23.86
C PRO A 5 0.39 6.76 -22.77
N LEU A 6 1.19 5.69 -22.79
CA LEU A 6 1.11 4.56 -21.86
C LEU A 6 2.48 4.33 -21.20
N GLU A 7 2.93 5.29 -20.41
CA GLU A 7 4.12 5.12 -19.60
C GLU A 7 3.84 4.22 -18.38
N THR A 8 4.91 3.65 -17.83
CA THR A 8 4.83 2.88 -16.59
C THR A 8 4.44 3.79 -15.42
N ARG A 9 3.82 3.22 -14.40
CA ARG A 9 3.27 3.99 -13.27
C ARG A 9 4.34 4.73 -12.48
N ASP A 10 5.50 4.13 -12.29
CA ASP A 10 6.64 4.73 -11.61
C ASP A 10 7.16 5.97 -12.36
N VAL A 11 7.28 5.89 -13.69
CA VAL A 11 7.68 7.04 -14.54
C VAL A 11 6.62 8.13 -14.49
N SER A 12 5.35 7.78 -14.60
CA SER A 12 4.24 8.74 -14.52
C SER A 12 4.19 9.40 -13.16
N ALA A 13 4.29 8.66 -12.07
CA ALA A 13 4.31 9.19 -10.71
C ALA A 13 5.50 10.12 -10.47
N ALA A 14 6.71 9.70 -10.85
CA ALA A 14 7.91 10.54 -10.70
C ALA A 14 7.79 11.84 -11.51
N SER A 15 7.18 11.79 -12.68
CA SER A 15 6.98 12.96 -13.52
C SER A 15 5.97 13.94 -12.92
N ILE A 16 4.85 13.44 -12.38
CA ILE A 16 3.86 14.28 -11.68
C ILE A 16 4.49 14.95 -10.47
N ILE A 17 5.22 14.20 -9.65
CA ILE A 17 5.92 14.75 -8.49
C ILE A 17 6.89 15.85 -8.93
N ARG A 18 7.66 15.64 -9.99
CA ARG A 18 8.61 16.63 -10.51
C ARG A 18 7.91 17.90 -10.99
N GLU A 19 6.79 17.78 -11.71
CA GLU A 19 5.99 18.92 -12.14
C GLU A 19 5.46 19.72 -10.95
N CYS A 20 4.96 19.04 -9.92
CA CYS A 20 4.40 19.69 -8.75
C CYS A 20 5.46 20.35 -7.86
N THR A 21 6.63 19.71 -7.69
CA THR A 21 7.64 20.15 -6.72
C THR A 21 8.77 20.96 -7.38
N ALA A 22 9.57 20.32 -8.25
CA ALA A 22 10.78 20.94 -8.79
C ALA A 22 10.49 22.03 -9.85
N ARG A 23 9.38 21.89 -10.60
CA ARG A 23 9.01 22.84 -11.66
C ARG A 23 7.95 23.85 -11.23
N GLY A 24 7.23 23.58 -10.15
CA GLY A 24 6.20 24.47 -9.66
C GLY A 24 4.96 24.59 -10.57
N ASN A 25 4.76 23.64 -11.49
CA ASN A 25 3.64 23.65 -12.44
C ASN A 25 2.36 22.97 -11.91
N GLY A 26 2.39 22.52 -10.65
CA GLY A 26 1.24 21.89 -10.04
C GLY A 26 0.09 22.85 -9.77
N VAL A 27 -1.11 22.32 -9.77
CA VAL A 27 -2.32 23.03 -9.34
C VAL A 27 -2.40 23.01 -7.83
N HIS A 28 -2.39 24.18 -7.20
CA HIS A 28 -2.45 24.31 -5.76
C HIS A 28 -3.90 24.38 -5.29
N THR A 29 -4.22 23.63 -4.22
CA THR A 29 -5.50 23.64 -3.54
C THR A 29 -5.30 23.84 -2.04
N ALA A 30 -6.39 23.97 -1.28
CA ALA A 30 -6.31 24.03 0.17
C ALA A 30 -5.71 22.76 0.81
N ASP A 31 -5.88 21.62 0.16
CA ASP A 31 -5.46 20.31 0.67
C ASP A 31 -4.09 19.83 0.11
N GLY A 32 -3.51 20.56 -0.83
CA GLY A 32 -2.23 20.21 -1.42
C GLY A 32 -2.07 20.61 -2.88
N VAL A 33 -1.14 19.94 -3.56
CA VAL A 33 -0.78 20.20 -4.95
C VAL A 33 -1.03 18.96 -5.80
N GLY A 34 -1.47 19.12 -7.06
CA GLY A 34 -1.69 18.02 -7.97
C GLY A 34 -1.58 18.43 -9.44
N VAL A 35 -1.92 17.52 -10.32
CA VAL A 35 -2.05 17.76 -11.77
C VAL A 35 -3.43 17.33 -12.23
N TRP A 36 -3.92 17.97 -13.28
CA TRP A 36 -5.18 17.56 -13.91
C TRP A 36 -4.99 16.29 -14.73
N LEU A 37 -5.79 15.28 -14.44
CA LEU A 37 -5.97 14.12 -15.29
C LEU A 37 -7.20 14.38 -16.20
N ASP A 38 -6.95 14.53 -17.49
CA ASP A 38 -7.98 14.82 -18.49
C ASP A 38 -8.80 13.56 -18.78
N THR A 39 -9.77 13.30 -17.92
CA THR A 39 -10.67 12.16 -18.06
C THR A 39 -11.67 12.32 -19.22
N PRO A 40 -12.18 13.52 -19.56
CA PRO A 40 -12.99 13.71 -20.77
C PRO A 40 -12.32 13.24 -22.06
N MET A 41 -10.99 13.29 -22.14
CA MET A 41 -10.23 12.78 -23.29
C MET A 41 -10.47 11.29 -23.55
N ILE A 42 -10.85 10.52 -22.52
CA ILE A 42 -11.18 9.09 -22.65
C ILE A 42 -12.43 8.92 -23.53
N GLU A 43 -13.47 9.72 -23.27
CA GLU A 43 -14.69 9.72 -24.09
C GLU A 43 -14.40 10.21 -25.52
N LEU A 44 -13.60 11.26 -25.64
CA LEU A 44 -13.24 11.82 -26.94
C LEU A 44 -12.48 10.81 -27.83
N LYS A 45 -11.58 10.03 -27.24
CA LYS A 45 -10.77 9.03 -27.98
C LYS A 45 -11.46 7.69 -28.13
N GLY A 46 -12.21 7.25 -27.15
CA GLY A 46 -12.83 5.93 -27.10
C GLY A 46 -14.27 5.90 -27.58
N GLY A 47 -14.90 7.06 -27.74
CA GLY A 47 -16.33 7.22 -28.02
C GLY A 47 -17.15 7.38 -26.73
N GLU A 48 -18.34 7.92 -26.91
CA GLU A 48 -19.30 8.13 -25.81
C GLU A 48 -19.63 6.82 -25.09
N GLY A 49 -19.65 6.85 -23.76
CA GLY A 49 -19.92 5.68 -22.91
C GLY A 49 -18.68 4.84 -22.56
N THR A 50 -17.49 5.21 -23.04
CA THR A 50 -16.25 4.47 -22.74
C THR A 50 -15.92 4.45 -21.24
N ILE A 51 -16.09 5.57 -20.54
CA ILE A 51 -15.85 5.66 -19.09
C ILE A 51 -16.84 4.76 -18.32
N GLU A 52 -18.11 4.81 -18.69
CA GLU A 52 -19.14 3.99 -18.06
C GLU A 52 -18.89 2.49 -18.25
N ALA A 53 -18.44 2.09 -19.42
CA ALA A 53 -18.13 0.70 -19.73
C ALA A 53 -16.82 0.21 -19.07
N ARG A 54 -15.78 1.06 -19.03
CA ARG A 54 -14.43 0.64 -18.63
C ARG A 54 -14.07 0.92 -17.20
N ILE A 55 -14.57 2.00 -16.61
CA ILE A 55 -14.25 2.44 -15.24
C ILE A 55 -15.50 2.89 -14.47
N PRO A 56 -16.58 2.09 -14.44
CA PRO A 56 -17.84 2.47 -13.80
C PRO A 56 -17.71 2.73 -12.30
N ALA A 57 -16.75 2.07 -11.63
CA ALA A 57 -16.52 2.29 -10.21
C ALA A 57 -15.98 3.70 -9.93
N MET A 58 -15.07 4.20 -10.76
CA MET A 58 -14.53 5.56 -10.65
C MET A 58 -15.62 6.59 -10.93
N MET A 59 -16.42 6.39 -11.97
CA MET A 59 -17.55 7.27 -12.28
C MET A 59 -18.52 7.38 -11.10
N ARG A 60 -18.88 6.27 -10.48
CA ARG A 60 -19.75 6.28 -9.29
C ARG A 60 -19.09 6.94 -8.08
N MET A 61 -17.79 6.71 -7.87
CA MET A 61 -17.04 7.29 -6.75
C MET A 61 -17.02 8.82 -6.85
N PHE A 62 -16.60 9.37 -7.97
CA PHE A 62 -16.54 10.82 -8.18
C PHE A 62 -17.93 11.46 -8.23
N GLY A 63 -18.92 10.75 -8.79
CA GLY A 63 -20.32 11.20 -8.82
C GLY A 63 -20.91 11.46 -7.43
N LYS A 64 -20.46 10.75 -6.39
CA LYS A 64 -20.85 11.04 -4.99
C LYS A 64 -20.43 12.43 -4.51
N TYR A 65 -19.38 12.98 -5.12
CA TYR A 65 -18.87 14.32 -4.82
C TYR A 65 -19.33 15.37 -5.85
N GLY A 66 -20.28 15.00 -6.73
CA GLY A 66 -20.82 15.92 -7.76
C GLY A 66 -19.90 16.10 -8.96
N ILE A 67 -18.86 15.28 -9.11
CA ILE A 67 -17.90 15.36 -10.21
C ILE A 67 -18.27 14.36 -11.31
N ASP A 68 -18.57 14.87 -12.50
CA ASP A 68 -18.78 14.03 -13.69
C ASP A 68 -17.50 13.91 -14.51
N ILE A 69 -16.76 12.83 -14.27
CA ILE A 69 -15.45 12.58 -14.91
C ILE A 69 -15.51 12.42 -16.45
N ARG A 70 -16.70 12.37 -17.01
CA ARG A 70 -16.89 12.38 -18.48
C ARG A 70 -16.81 13.80 -19.05
N LYS A 71 -17.04 14.82 -18.22
CA LYS A 71 -17.17 16.23 -18.61
C LYS A 71 -16.09 17.12 -18.08
N GLU A 72 -15.50 16.74 -16.94
CA GLU A 72 -14.50 17.54 -16.25
C GLU A 72 -13.32 16.70 -15.81
N PRO A 73 -12.08 17.26 -15.84
CA PRO A 73 -10.89 16.57 -15.40
C PRO A 73 -10.89 16.40 -13.89
N ILE A 74 -10.11 15.42 -13.39
CA ILE A 74 -9.90 15.21 -11.97
C ILE A 74 -8.50 15.60 -11.56
N LEU A 75 -8.38 16.16 -10.35
CA LEU A 75 -7.08 16.49 -9.78
C LEU A 75 -6.48 15.23 -9.15
N VAL A 76 -5.23 14.93 -9.48
CA VAL A 76 -4.52 13.75 -8.99
C VAL A 76 -3.13 14.09 -8.49
N TYR A 77 -2.69 13.35 -7.49
CA TYR A 77 -1.31 13.34 -7.01
C TYR A 77 -0.91 11.93 -6.64
N PRO A 78 0.30 11.46 -6.95
CA PRO A 78 0.77 10.14 -6.60
C PRO A 78 0.92 9.98 -5.09
N THR A 79 0.43 8.88 -4.58
CA THR A 79 0.64 8.47 -3.18
C THR A 79 1.35 7.13 -3.13
N LEU A 80 1.97 6.82 -2.00
CA LEU A 80 2.52 5.50 -1.75
C LEU A 80 1.37 4.48 -1.78
N HIS A 81 1.45 3.51 -2.68
CA HIS A 81 0.42 2.51 -2.88
C HIS A 81 0.90 1.09 -2.58
N TYR A 82 2.08 0.73 -3.06
CA TYR A 82 2.67 -0.59 -2.89
C TYR A 82 4.19 -0.49 -2.83
N GLN A 83 4.77 -1.06 -1.78
CA GLN A 83 6.21 -1.09 -1.61
C GLN A 83 6.77 -2.42 -2.12
N ASN A 84 7.66 -2.33 -3.13
CA ASN A 84 8.42 -3.51 -3.55
C ASN A 84 9.62 -3.71 -2.65
N GLY A 85 9.96 -4.95 -2.41
CA GLY A 85 10.98 -5.35 -1.43
C GLY A 85 10.34 -5.83 -0.14
N GLY A 86 11.13 -6.40 0.76
CA GLY A 86 10.64 -6.94 2.02
C GLY A 86 11.37 -8.21 2.42
N LEU A 87 10.70 -9.06 3.16
CA LEU A 87 11.25 -10.31 3.67
C LEU A 87 11.54 -11.29 2.53
N ASP A 88 12.68 -11.94 2.60
CA ASP A 88 12.99 -13.07 1.72
C ASP A 88 12.26 -14.33 2.20
N ILE A 89 11.63 -15.05 1.28
CA ILE A 89 10.87 -16.25 1.59
C ILE A 89 11.18 -17.39 0.63
N THR A 90 10.96 -18.61 1.11
CA THR A 90 10.91 -19.80 0.27
C THR A 90 9.59 -19.89 -0.52
N SER A 91 9.50 -20.84 -1.46
CA SER A 91 8.24 -21.17 -2.16
C SER A 91 7.07 -21.50 -1.22
N ASP A 92 7.38 -21.95 -0.01
CA ASP A 92 6.43 -22.35 1.02
C ASP A 92 6.01 -21.19 1.92
N GLY A 93 6.58 -19.99 1.69
CA GLY A 93 6.33 -18.79 2.46
C GLY A 93 7.13 -18.70 3.76
N MET A 94 8.07 -19.60 4.00
CA MET A 94 8.92 -19.58 5.20
C MET A 94 10.00 -18.51 5.05
N THR A 95 10.21 -17.71 6.09
CA THR A 95 11.28 -16.70 6.16
C THR A 95 12.61 -17.33 6.62
N GLY A 96 13.66 -16.54 6.72
CA GLY A 96 14.91 -16.95 7.35
C GLY A 96 14.82 -17.17 8.88
N VAL A 97 13.69 -16.82 9.49
CA VAL A 97 13.42 -17.04 10.92
C VAL A 97 12.57 -18.31 11.05
N GLU A 98 13.03 -19.24 11.89
CA GLU A 98 12.33 -20.50 12.10
C GLU A 98 10.89 -20.27 12.62
N ASN A 99 9.94 -21.02 12.05
CA ASN A 99 8.50 -20.96 12.37
C ASN A 99 7.80 -19.63 12.00
N LEU A 100 8.48 -18.73 11.29
CA LEU A 100 7.90 -17.49 10.79
C LEU A 100 7.62 -17.59 9.29
N TYR A 101 6.35 -17.43 8.92
CA TYR A 101 5.89 -17.42 7.54
C TYR A 101 5.37 -16.03 7.17
N ALA A 102 5.53 -15.66 5.92
CA ALA A 102 5.08 -14.38 5.40
C ALA A 102 4.53 -14.51 3.98
N ALA A 103 3.60 -13.61 3.62
CA ALA A 103 3.05 -13.49 2.28
C ALA A 103 2.51 -12.07 2.04
N GLY A 104 2.37 -11.67 0.78
CA GLY A 104 1.84 -10.37 0.39
C GLY A 104 2.90 -9.27 0.38
N GLU A 105 2.48 -8.03 0.51
CA GLU A 105 3.35 -6.86 0.33
C GLU A 105 4.60 -6.83 1.23
N VAL A 106 4.55 -7.48 2.38
CA VAL A 106 5.69 -7.58 3.31
C VAL A 106 6.85 -8.41 2.74
N VAL A 107 6.60 -9.17 1.67
CA VAL A 107 7.56 -10.08 1.04
C VAL A 107 8.24 -9.41 -0.14
N GLY A 108 9.56 -9.57 -0.22
CA GLY A 108 10.38 -9.12 -1.35
C GLY A 108 10.57 -10.19 -2.43
N GLY A 109 11.17 -9.75 -3.55
CA GLY A 109 11.65 -10.67 -4.60
C GLY A 109 10.60 -11.10 -5.63
N ILE A 110 9.33 -11.18 -5.29
CA ILE A 110 8.27 -11.73 -6.15
C ILE A 110 7.99 -10.83 -7.37
N HIS A 111 7.99 -9.52 -7.17
CA HIS A 111 7.59 -8.55 -8.20
C HIS A 111 8.78 -7.78 -8.81
N GLY A 112 10.00 -8.07 -8.42
CA GLY A 112 11.17 -7.32 -8.85
C GLY A 112 11.11 -5.86 -8.42
N ARG A 113 11.50 -4.93 -9.30
CA ARG A 113 11.54 -3.50 -9.00
C ARG A 113 10.20 -2.78 -9.16
N ASN A 114 9.29 -3.35 -9.95
CA ASN A 114 8.03 -2.71 -10.27
C ASN A 114 6.93 -3.74 -10.50
N ARG A 115 5.98 -3.81 -9.60
CA ARG A 115 4.88 -4.76 -9.65
C ARG A 115 3.90 -4.44 -10.79
N LEU A 116 3.57 -5.42 -11.60
CA LEU A 116 2.49 -5.31 -12.58
C LEU A 116 1.13 -5.18 -11.89
N MET A 117 0.27 -4.37 -12.50
CA MET A 117 -1.08 -4.10 -12.00
C MET A 117 -1.87 -5.39 -11.77
N GLY A 118 -2.52 -5.51 -10.61
CA GLY A 118 -3.33 -6.65 -10.22
C GLY A 118 -2.54 -7.79 -9.54
N ASN A 119 -1.24 -7.92 -9.79
CA ASN A 119 -0.45 -9.05 -9.29
C ASN A 119 -0.32 -9.10 -7.75
N SER A 120 -0.57 -8.01 -7.03
CA SER A 120 -0.60 -8.07 -5.57
C SER A 120 -1.72 -8.96 -5.03
N LEU A 121 -2.88 -8.98 -5.69
CA LEU A 121 -3.99 -9.87 -5.30
C LEU A 121 -3.65 -11.34 -5.55
N LEU A 122 -2.96 -11.64 -6.67
CA LEU A 122 -2.46 -12.99 -6.93
C LEU A 122 -1.43 -13.42 -5.90
N ASP A 123 -0.51 -12.52 -5.55
CA ASP A 123 0.50 -12.74 -4.53
C ASP A 123 -0.15 -13.11 -3.18
N VAL A 124 -1.02 -12.27 -2.64
CA VAL A 124 -1.65 -12.52 -1.33
C VAL A 124 -2.50 -13.81 -1.32
N ILE A 125 -3.13 -14.16 -2.44
CA ILE A 125 -3.95 -15.38 -2.54
C ILE A 125 -3.04 -16.62 -2.63
N VAL A 126 -2.08 -16.61 -3.55
CA VAL A 126 -1.25 -17.80 -3.82
C VAL A 126 -0.27 -18.04 -2.68
N PHE A 127 0.54 -17.04 -2.33
CA PHE A 127 1.53 -17.20 -1.27
C PHE A 127 0.90 -17.22 0.12
N GLY A 128 -0.18 -16.48 0.35
CA GLY A 128 -0.94 -16.57 1.60
C GLY A 128 -1.51 -17.97 1.83
N ARG A 129 -2.05 -18.60 0.78
CA ARG A 129 -2.51 -19.99 0.85
C ARG A 129 -1.38 -20.96 1.15
N ASN A 130 -0.23 -20.80 0.46
CA ASN A 130 0.93 -21.66 0.67
C ASN A 130 1.49 -21.48 2.08
N ALA A 131 1.76 -20.26 2.50
CA ALA A 131 2.26 -19.96 3.83
C ALA A 131 1.32 -20.52 4.92
N GLY A 132 0.02 -20.33 4.79
CA GLY A 132 -0.97 -20.87 5.72
C GLY A 132 -0.98 -22.40 5.78
N LYS A 133 -0.87 -23.07 4.62
CA LYS A 133 -0.79 -24.54 4.54
C LYS A 133 0.44 -25.06 5.27
N PHE A 134 1.62 -24.55 4.91
CA PHE A 134 2.88 -25.04 5.46
C PHE A 134 3.06 -24.66 6.93
N ALA A 135 2.64 -23.46 7.33
CA ALA A 135 2.59 -23.08 8.75
C ALA A 135 1.68 -24.01 9.58
N SER A 136 0.52 -24.36 9.05
CA SER A 136 -0.42 -25.31 9.69
C SER A 136 0.17 -26.71 9.78
N GLU A 137 0.88 -27.19 8.76
CA GLU A 137 1.58 -28.47 8.82
C GLU A 137 2.72 -28.47 9.84
N LYS A 138 3.53 -27.41 9.83
CA LYS A 138 4.64 -27.23 10.76
C LYS A 138 4.17 -27.16 12.22
N SER A 139 3.06 -26.46 12.48
CA SER A 139 2.52 -26.29 13.83
C SER A 139 2.20 -27.60 14.57
N LYS A 140 1.96 -28.69 13.82
CA LYS A 140 1.71 -30.03 14.40
C LYS A 140 2.94 -30.64 15.06
N SER A 141 4.13 -30.17 14.71
CA SER A 141 5.42 -30.68 15.20
C SER A 141 6.18 -29.69 16.07
N VAL A 142 5.60 -28.51 16.34
CA VAL A 142 6.21 -27.45 17.13
C VAL A 142 5.58 -27.43 18.53
N GLU A 143 6.39 -27.59 19.55
CA GLU A 143 5.94 -27.38 20.91
C GLU A 143 6.04 -25.89 21.26
N VAL A 144 4.97 -25.35 21.85
CA VAL A 144 4.95 -23.97 22.33
C VAL A 144 5.76 -23.90 23.63
N GLY A 145 6.91 -23.24 23.57
CA GLY A 145 7.74 -22.98 24.74
C GLY A 145 7.06 -22.03 25.73
N LYS A 146 7.74 -21.76 26.85
CA LYS A 146 7.29 -20.76 27.81
C LYS A 146 7.25 -19.38 27.14
N LEU A 147 6.09 -18.73 27.18
CA LEU A 147 5.94 -17.36 26.66
C LEU A 147 6.59 -16.39 27.65
N THR A 148 7.57 -15.63 27.16
CA THR A 148 8.29 -14.61 27.96
C THR A 148 8.42 -13.32 27.17
N LEU A 149 8.74 -12.23 27.85
CA LEU A 149 9.08 -10.93 27.25
C LEU A 149 10.59 -10.67 27.23
N GLU A 150 11.40 -11.67 27.53
CA GLU A 150 12.88 -11.55 27.63
C GLU A 150 13.51 -10.96 26.36
N HIS A 151 12.95 -11.27 25.17
CA HIS A 151 13.44 -10.70 23.92
C HIS A 151 13.21 -9.18 23.82
N ILE A 152 12.13 -8.66 24.40
CA ILE A 152 11.84 -7.21 24.46
C ILE A 152 12.78 -6.54 25.44
N GLU A 153 13.00 -7.15 26.59
CA GLU A 153 13.93 -6.65 27.63
C GLU A 153 15.35 -6.61 27.07
N LYS A 154 15.77 -7.68 26.38
CA LYS A 154 17.08 -7.76 25.73
C LYS A 154 17.23 -6.66 24.67
N PHE A 155 16.25 -6.47 23.81
CA PHE A 155 16.30 -5.42 22.78
C PHE A 155 16.31 -4.01 23.38
N SER A 156 15.50 -3.75 24.39
CA SER A 156 15.50 -2.47 25.13
C SER A 156 16.86 -2.19 25.77
N LYS A 157 17.50 -3.22 26.30
CA LYS A 157 18.86 -3.09 26.86
C LYS A 157 19.88 -2.79 25.76
N GLU A 158 19.81 -3.48 24.61
CA GLU A 158 20.71 -3.22 23.48
C GLU A 158 20.60 -1.77 22.99
N LEU A 159 19.38 -1.21 22.93
CA LEU A 159 19.17 0.20 22.58
C LEU A 159 19.80 1.14 23.61
N SER A 160 19.58 0.87 24.88
CA SER A 160 20.14 1.65 25.99
C SER A 160 21.68 1.61 25.99
N ASP A 161 22.26 0.41 25.83
CA ASP A 161 23.71 0.22 25.77
C ASP A 161 24.35 0.93 24.55
N ALA A 162 23.60 1.05 23.47
CA ALA A 162 23.99 1.81 22.27
C ALA A 162 23.79 3.33 22.41
N GLY A 163 23.30 3.82 23.54
CA GLY A 163 23.00 5.23 23.78
C GLY A 163 21.82 5.76 22.94
N ILE A 164 20.95 4.86 22.44
CA ILE A 164 19.78 5.23 21.68
C ILE A 164 18.62 5.44 22.66
N GLU A 165 18.49 6.66 23.12
CA GLU A 165 17.32 7.08 23.89
C GLU A 165 16.29 7.66 22.91
N THR A 166 15.10 7.07 22.92
CA THR A 166 13.98 7.59 22.14
C THR A 166 12.77 7.81 23.04
N SER A 167 12.23 9.02 22.99
CA SER A 167 10.93 9.33 23.56
C SER A 167 9.78 8.96 22.62
N VAL A 168 10.11 8.57 21.40
CA VAL A 168 9.12 8.16 20.39
C VAL A 168 8.64 6.76 20.75
N GLN A 169 7.40 6.67 21.19
CA GLN A 169 6.74 5.39 21.39
C GLN A 169 6.08 4.94 20.09
N SER A 170 6.11 3.64 19.83
CA SER A 170 5.32 3.07 18.73
C SER A 170 3.85 3.44 18.92
N PRO A 171 3.12 3.69 17.81
CA PRO A 171 1.68 3.88 17.89
C PRO A 171 1.05 2.71 18.66
N LYS A 172 0.17 3.02 19.60
CA LYS A 172 -0.57 1.99 20.34
C LYS A 172 -1.64 1.42 19.42
N LEU A 173 -1.32 0.42 18.62
CA LEU A 173 -2.27 -0.20 17.70
C LEU A 173 -3.37 -0.98 18.43
N LEU A 174 -3.02 -1.68 19.51
CA LEU A 174 -3.96 -2.53 20.23
C LEU A 174 -5.03 -1.79 21.05
N PRO A 175 -4.74 -0.67 21.75
CA PRO A 175 -5.77 0.03 22.52
C PRO A 175 -6.93 0.56 21.70
N THR A 176 -6.74 0.78 20.39
CA THR A 176 -7.80 1.29 19.52
C THR A 176 -8.85 0.26 19.18
N TYR A 177 -8.58 -1.01 19.38
CA TYR A 177 -9.53 -2.11 19.17
C TYR A 177 -10.27 -2.54 20.44
N THR A 178 -10.02 -1.89 21.57
CA THR A 178 -10.76 -2.19 22.80
C THR A 178 -12.13 -1.53 22.76
N HIS A 179 -13.17 -2.30 23.09
CA HIS A 179 -14.53 -1.78 23.22
C HIS A 179 -14.58 -0.60 24.20
N GLY A 180 -15.27 0.46 23.83
CA GLY A 180 -15.42 1.66 24.65
C GLY A 180 -14.33 2.71 24.46
N ASN A 181 -13.47 2.60 23.45
CA ASN A 181 -12.56 3.69 23.12
C ASN A 181 -13.30 4.82 22.37
N PRO A 182 -13.47 6.01 22.98
CA PRO A 182 -14.24 7.11 22.39
C PRO A 182 -13.64 7.66 21.08
N ASN A 183 -12.40 7.29 20.76
CA ASN A 183 -11.76 7.71 19.52
C ASN A 183 -12.10 6.78 18.34
N ILE A 184 -12.59 5.56 18.58
CA ILE A 184 -13.06 4.65 17.53
C ILE A 184 -14.47 5.01 17.09
N GLU A 185 -15.34 5.41 18.03
CA GLU A 185 -16.73 5.78 17.74
C GLU A 185 -16.85 7.08 16.92
N LYS A 186 -15.76 7.87 16.82
CA LYS A 186 -15.71 9.15 16.12
C LYS A 186 -14.94 9.12 14.81
N ALA A 187 -14.35 7.97 14.43
CA ALA A 187 -13.67 7.86 13.14
C ALA A 187 -14.73 7.74 12.03
N PRO A 188 -14.86 8.67 11.11
CA PRO A 188 -15.70 8.50 9.94
C PRO A 188 -15.06 7.41 9.06
N PHE A 189 -15.81 6.36 8.78
CA PHE A 189 -15.49 5.41 7.74
C PHE A 189 -15.92 5.93 6.37
#